data_45a9ea2745e9ab40dd188369e1b7b85e
#
_entry.id   45a9ea2745e9ab40dd188369e1b7b85e
#
_cell.length_a   1.000
_cell.length_b   1.000
_cell.length_c   1.000
_cell.angle_alpha   90.00
_cell.angle_beta   90.00
_cell.angle_gamma   90.00
#
_symmetry.space_group_name_H-M   'P 1'
#
loop_
_entity.id
_entity.type
_entity.pdbx_description
1 polymer ?
#
loop_
_entity_poly.entity_id
_entity_poly.type
_entity_poly.pdbx_seq_one_letter_code
_entity_poly.pdbx_strand_id
1 'polypeptide(L)'
;MPSTPTICSFERVIPMIYAYTHPDVPAHQGWTKIGYTEKQTVKARIRQQNQTSDIPWELLWQDNAMYKDGSGEYFTDHDFHHYLEFQRGVRRKPKTEWFQIDGEDSHECFNSFASRKVPAAKTGFSYTLRAEQNAAVKMTMEYFKDGGTEFLWNAKPRFGKTLTAYDLIQRMDFQKVLIVTNRPSIANSWVDDFLKFVAWRDRLCFVSYIEVMRRHPVAMSREEYLSFQQFEAPDEQKGMIAFESLQGLKDSV
;
A
#
# COMPACT_ATOMS: atom_id res chain seq x y z
N MET A 1 38.81 -39.30 16.59
CA MET A 1 37.90 -38.35 17.26
C MET A 1 37.05 -37.67 16.18
N PRO A 2 35.74 -37.77 16.19
CA PRO A 2 34.93 -37.09 15.18
C PRO A 2 34.95 -35.59 15.49
N SER A 3 35.26 -34.78 14.49
CA SER A 3 35.22 -33.32 14.57
C SER A 3 33.77 -32.86 14.71
N THR A 4 33.49 -32.13 15.77
CA THR A 4 32.20 -31.45 15.96
C THR A 4 31.95 -30.47 14.81
N PRO A 5 30.81 -30.52 14.11
CA PRO A 5 30.53 -29.56 13.06
C PRO A 5 30.41 -28.17 13.67
N THR A 6 31.24 -27.26 13.21
CA THR A 6 31.14 -25.84 13.55
C THR A 6 29.88 -25.28 12.84
N ILE A 7 28.83 -25.03 13.61
CA ILE A 7 27.65 -24.31 13.13
C ILE A 7 28.09 -22.85 12.97
N CYS A 8 28.33 -22.43 11.73
CA CYS A 8 28.49 -21.02 11.43
C CYS A 8 27.14 -20.34 11.70
N SER A 9 27.07 -19.54 12.77
CA SER A 9 25.93 -18.64 12.97
C SER A 9 25.99 -17.58 11.87
N PHE A 10 25.11 -17.69 10.89
CA PHE A 10 24.89 -16.58 9.99
C PHE A 10 24.20 -15.46 10.79
N GLU A 11 24.93 -14.39 11.11
CA GLU A 11 24.29 -13.18 11.61
C GLU A 11 23.31 -12.70 10.52
N ARG A 12 22.02 -12.72 10.85
CA ARG A 12 20.97 -12.26 9.96
C ARG A 12 21.08 -10.74 9.89
N VAL A 13 21.61 -10.21 8.81
CA VAL A 13 21.69 -8.77 8.59
C VAL A 13 20.27 -8.25 8.46
N ILE A 14 19.82 -7.42 9.41
CA ILE A 14 18.54 -6.75 9.36
C ILE A 14 18.69 -5.55 8.42
N PRO A 15 17.90 -5.47 7.34
CA PRO A 15 17.93 -4.31 6.47
C PRO A 15 17.51 -3.06 7.22
N MET A 16 18.06 -1.92 6.81
CA MET A 16 17.80 -0.61 7.42
C MET A 16 17.14 0.33 6.41
N ILE A 17 16.14 1.07 6.88
CA ILE A 17 15.60 2.24 6.20
C ILE A 17 16.08 3.50 6.92
N TYR A 18 16.28 4.57 6.17
CA TYR A 18 16.82 5.80 6.73
C TYR A 18 16.33 7.03 5.97
N ALA A 19 16.34 8.17 6.65
CA ALA A 19 16.03 9.45 6.07
C ALA A 19 17.14 10.46 6.35
N TYR A 20 17.48 11.26 5.35
CA TYR A 20 18.44 12.33 5.48
C TYR A 20 18.09 13.54 4.61
N THR A 21 18.72 14.68 4.89
CA THR A 21 18.56 15.91 4.12
C THR A 21 19.93 16.52 3.76
N HIS A 22 19.90 17.49 2.88
CA HIS A 22 21.04 18.35 2.54
C HIS A 22 20.74 19.77 3.01
N PRO A 23 21.16 20.16 4.23
CA PRO A 23 20.76 21.43 4.83
C PRO A 23 21.23 22.65 4.03
N ASP A 24 22.40 22.55 3.38
CA ASP A 24 23.02 23.66 2.65
C ASP A 24 22.56 23.76 1.19
N VAL A 25 21.65 22.90 0.74
CA VAL A 25 21.13 22.93 -0.63
C VAL A 25 19.73 23.55 -0.66
N PRO A 26 19.56 24.80 -1.16
CA PRO A 26 18.26 25.48 -1.16
C PRO A 26 17.15 24.69 -1.87
N ALA A 27 17.48 23.95 -2.92
CA ALA A 27 16.55 23.11 -3.66
C ALA A 27 16.06 21.87 -2.88
N HIS A 28 16.67 21.58 -1.71
CA HIS A 28 16.31 20.47 -0.83
C HIS A 28 15.67 20.93 0.48
N GLN A 29 15.45 22.23 0.66
CA GLN A 29 14.74 22.74 1.83
C GLN A 29 13.29 22.21 1.85
N GLY A 30 12.90 21.63 2.99
CA GLY A 30 11.59 20.95 3.14
C GLY A 30 11.48 19.62 2.39
N TRP A 31 12.62 19.06 1.96
CA TRP A 31 12.69 17.75 1.31
C TRP A 31 13.55 16.79 2.10
N THR A 32 13.03 15.58 2.27
CA THR A 32 13.73 14.46 2.92
C THR A 32 13.99 13.37 1.90
N LYS A 33 15.22 12.87 1.86
CA LYS A 33 15.56 11.69 1.08
C LYS A 33 15.42 10.45 1.94
N ILE A 34 14.69 9.45 1.42
CA ILE A 34 14.43 8.19 2.12
C ILE A 34 15.06 7.05 1.33
N GLY A 35 15.97 6.34 1.96
CA GLY A 35 16.76 5.28 1.34
C GLY A 35 16.80 4.01 2.18
N TYR A 36 17.44 2.98 1.60
CA TYR A 36 17.48 1.62 2.12
C TYR A 36 18.88 1.01 1.99
N THR A 37 19.25 0.14 2.91
CA THR A 37 20.49 -0.62 2.85
C THR A 37 20.39 -1.99 3.52
N GLU A 38 20.93 -3.01 2.87
CA GLU A 38 21.00 -4.38 3.40
C GLU A 38 22.41 -4.80 3.80
N LYS A 39 23.43 -4.18 3.21
CA LYS A 39 24.81 -4.72 3.21
C LYS A 39 25.81 -3.87 3.96
N GLN A 40 25.45 -2.66 4.34
CA GLN A 40 26.38 -1.71 4.94
C GLN A 40 25.67 -0.79 5.93
N THR A 41 26.44 -0.11 6.77
CA THR A 41 25.85 0.87 7.69
C THR A 41 25.19 2.02 6.93
N VAL A 42 24.15 2.60 7.50
CA VAL A 42 23.42 3.74 6.91
C VAL A 42 24.39 4.88 6.55
N LYS A 43 25.30 5.25 7.46
CA LYS A 43 26.30 6.29 7.20
C LYS A 43 27.22 5.97 6.01
N ALA A 44 27.65 4.72 5.89
CA ALA A 44 28.47 4.29 4.74
C ALA A 44 27.68 4.38 3.43
N ARG A 45 26.39 4.00 3.45
CA ARG A 45 25.51 4.09 2.28
C ARG A 45 25.28 5.53 1.86
N ILE A 46 24.98 6.43 2.79
CA ILE A 46 24.78 7.85 2.47
C ILE A 46 26.07 8.48 1.92
N ARG A 47 27.24 8.18 2.51
CA ARG A 47 28.53 8.62 1.98
C ARG A 47 28.75 8.13 0.56
N GLN A 48 28.49 6.86 0.27
CA GLN A 48 28.60 6.30 -1.08
C GLN A 48 27.71 7.02 -2.09
N GLN A 49 26.47 7.36 -1.71
CA GLN A 49 25.55 8.09 -2.59
C GLN A 49 25.97 9.54 -2.84
N ASN A 50 26.70 10.15 -1.92
CA ASN A 50 27.15 11.55 -1.99
C ASN A 50 28.64 11.71 -2.37
N GLN A 51 29.37 10.61 -2.67
CA GLN A 51 30.81 10.62 -2.95
C GLN A 51 31.22 11.54 -4.11
N THR A 52 30.32 11.79 -5.06
CA THR A 52 30.61 12.62 -6.24
C THR A 52 30.24 14.09 -6.06
N SER A 53 29.53 14.46 -5.00
CA SER A 53 28.93 15.79 -4.86
C SER A 53 29.53 16.63 -3.73
N ASP A 54 30.27 16.01 -2.80
CA ASP A 54 30.86 16.65 -1.60
C ASP A 54 29.85 17.56 -0.83
N ILE A 55 28.54 17.21 -0.93
CA ILE A 55 27.45 17.96 -0.32
C ILE A 55 27.26 17.49 1.11
N PRO A 56 27.29 18.41 2.10
CA PRO A 56 26.96 18.08 3.48
C PRO A 56 25.56 17.47 3.59
N TRP A 57 25.44 16.44 4.41
CA TRP A 57 24.18 15.77 4.68
C TRP A 57 23.96 15.60 6.19
N GLU A 58 22.71 15.58 6.57
CA GLU A 58 22.25 15.37 7.94
C GLU A 58 21.33 14.16 7.99
N LEU A 59 21.70 13.17 8.83
CA LEU A 59 20.84 12.00 9.10
C LEU A 59 19.71 12.43 10.03
N LEU A 60 18.47 12.31 9.57
CA LEU A 60 17.29 12.67 10.35
C LEU A 60 16.85 11.51 11.24
N TRP A 61 16.73 10.32 10.67
CA TRP A 61 16.41 9.09 11.40
C TRP A 61 16.87 7.84 10.63
N GLN A 62 16.93 6.71 11.34
CA GLN A 62 17.14 5.38 10.80
C GLN A 62 16.42 4.35 11.66
N ASP A 63 15.92 3.26 11.04
CA ASP A 63 15.24 2.17 11.74
C ASP A 63 15.39 0.87 10.94
N ASN A 64 15.00 -0.26 11.55
CA ASN A 64 14.94 -1.54 10.86
C ASN A 64 13.85 -1.52 9.78
N ALA A 65 14.17 -2.00 8.58
CA ALA A 65 13.18 -2.17 7.51
C ALA A 65 12.36 -3.45 7.72
N MET A 66 11.70 -3.53 8.87
CA MET A 66 10.93 -4.68 9.34
C MET A 66 9.62 -4.20 9.95
N TYR A 67 8.53 -4.92 9.69
CA TYR A 67 7.25 -4.61 10.33
C TYR A 67 7.30 -4.83 11.84
N LYS A 68 6.66 -3.93 12.58
CA LYS A 68 6.61 -3.93 14.06
C LYS A 68 5.38 -4.68 14.61
N ASP A 69 4.75 -5.50 13.79
CA ASP A 69 3.58 -6.32 14.11
C ASP A 69 3.90 -7.70 14.71
N GLY A 70 5.19 -8.01 14.88
CA GLY A 70 5.66 -9.29 15.39
C GLY A 70 5.79 -10.41 14.34
N SER A 71 5.46 -10.15 13.08
CA SER A 71 5.57 -11.12 11.98
C SER A 71 7.02 -11.47 11.63
N GLY A 72 7.96 -10.55 11.90
CA GLY A 72 9.35 -10.66 11.46
C GLY A 72 9.55 -10.48 9.95
N GLU A 73 8.54 -9.97 9.23
CA GLU A 73 8.63 -9.68 7.81
C GLU A 73 9.40 -8.38 7.55
N TYR A 74 10.14 -8.37 6.45
CA TYR A 74 10.89 -7.21 5.97
C TYR A 74 10.13 -6.51 4.84
N PHE A 75 10.39 -5.21 4.69
CA PHE A 75 9.92 -4.41 3.56
C PHE A 75 11.10 -3.65 2.93
N THR A 76 10.87 -3.06 1.76
CA THR A 76 11.86 -2.26 1.04
C THR A 76 11.52 -0.76 1.12
N ASP A 77 12.46 0.09 0.69
CA ASP A 77 12.18 1.51 0.51
C ASP A 77 11.05 1.76 -0.50
N HIS A 78 10.91 0.90 -1.52
CA HIS A 78 9.82 1.01 -2.49
C HIS A 78 8.44 0.87 -1.84
N ASP A 79 8.29 -0.04 -0.87
CA ASP A 79 7.03 -0.24 -0.15
C ASP A 79 6.67 1.01 0.67
N PHE A 80 7.67 1.58 1.37
CA PHE A 80 7.46 2.80 2.14
C PHE A 80 7.31 4.05 1.25
N HIS A 81 8.04 4.17 0.14
CA HIS A 81 7.85 5.23 -0.85
C HIS A 81 6.42 5.22 -1.40
N HIS A 82 5.91 4.05 -1.74
CA HIS A 82 4.54 3.86 -2.19
C HIS A 82 3.53 4.33 -1.12
N TYR A 83 3.75 3.96 0.13
CA TYR A 83 2.92 4.41 1.25
C TYR A 83 2.90 5.94 1.37
N LEU A 84 4.06 6.59 1.34
CA LEU A 84 4.15 8.06 1.43
C LEU A 84 3.43 8.75 0.27
N GLU A 85 3.67 8.29 -0.95
CA GLU A 85 3.14 8.91 -2.17
C GLU A 85 1.62 8.71 -2.30
N PHE A 86 1.15 7.49 -2.13
CA PHE A 86 -0.24 7.13 -2.44
C PHE A 86 -1.18 7.10 -1.23
N GLN A 87 -0.68 6.81 -0.03
CA GLN A 87 -1.53 6.76 1.16
C GLN A 87 -1.48 8.05 1.97
N ARG A 88 -0.30 8.68 2.04
CA ARG A 88 -0.11 9.93 2.77
C ARG A 88 -0.21 11.16 1.88
N GLY A 89 -0.22 11.00 0.55
CA GLY A 89 -0.29 12.10 -0.41
C GLY A 89 0.96 12.99 -0.41
N VAL A 90 2.08 12.48 0.08
CA VAL A 90 3.34 13.22 0.14
C VAL A 90 3.91 13.38 -1.26
N ARG A 91 4.20 14.62 -1.66
CA ARG A 91 4.76 14.92 -2.97
C ARG A 91 6.16 14.34 -3.10
N ARG A 92 6.42 13.61 -4.18
CA ARG A 92 7.73 13.07 -4.54
C ARG A 92 8.35 13.82 -5.71
N LYS A 93 9.66 14.09 -5.68
CA LYS A 93 10.38 14.55 -6.88
C LYS A 93 10.40 13.41 -7.92
N PRO A 94 9.98 13.65 -9.18
CA PRO A 94 9.92 12.61 -10.19
C PRO A 94 11.24 11.85 -10.36
N LYS A 95 11.17 10.51 -10.38
CA LYS A 95 12.31 9.60 -10.57
C LYS A 95 13.41 9.73 -9.49
N THR A 96 13.08 10.18 -8.31
CA THR A 96 14.02 10.31 -7.19
C THR A 96 13.45 9.69 -5.91
N GLU A 97 14.25 9.68 -4.84
CA GLU A 97 13.86 9.24 -3.50
C GLU A 97 13.61 10.43 -2.54
N TRP A 98 13.38 11.63 -3.10
CA TRP A 98 13.12 12.86 -2.36
C TRP A 98 11.62 13.10 -2.20
N PHE A 99 11.19 13.30 -0.95
CA PHE A 99 9.81 13.55 -0.55
C PHE A 99 9.67 14.92 0.12
N GLN A 100 8.60 15.65 -0.17
CA GLN A 100 8.31 16.94 0.43
C GLN A 100 7.65 16.73 1.80
N ILE A 101 8.47 16.41 2.77
CA ILE A 101 8.09 16.08 4.15
C ILE A 101 9.30 16.39 5.05
N ASP A 102 9.10 16.80 6.26
CA ASP A 102 10.18 16.97 7.22
C ASP A 102 10.60 15.65 7.89
N GLY A 103 11.66 15.72 8.71
CA GLY A 103 12.24 14.52 9.33
C GLY A 103 11.32 13.89 10.36
N GLU A 104 10.64 14.67 11.17
CA GLU A 104 9.76 14.20 12.25
C GLU A 104 8.49 13.57 11.68
N ASP A 105 7.81 14.28 10.78
CA ASP A 105 6.63 13.77 10.08
C ASP A 105 6.93 12.51 9.28
N SER A 106 8.11 12.44 8.63
CA SER A 106 8.52 11.25 7.87
C SER A 106 8.75 10.04 8.77
N HIS A 107 9.29 10.24 9.98
CA HIS A 107 9.48 9.18 10.96
C HIS A 107 8.15 8.72 11.59
N GLU A 108 7.22 9.64 11.82
CA GLU A 108 5.86 9.29 12.26
C GLU A 108 5.13 8.45 11.20
N CYS A 109 5.24 8.87 9.93
CA CYS A 109 4.72 8.08 8.81
C CYS A 109 5.36 6.69 8.74
N PHE A 110 6.68 6.59 8.97
CA PHE A 110 7.37 5.31 9.01
C PHE A 110 6.86 4.43 10.16
N ASN A 111 6.72 4.96 11.36
CA ASN A 111 6.21 4.21 12.51
C ASN A 111 4.78 3.69 12.28
N SER A 112 3.93 4.50 11.66
CA SER A 112 2.58 4.10 11.28
C SER A 112 2.60 2.97 10.23
N PHE A 113 3.44 3.09 9.21
CA PHE A 113 3.63 2.08 8.18
C PHE A 113 4.18 0.77 8.73
N ALA A 114 5.26 0.83 9.51
CA ALA A 114 5.92 -0.34 10.08
C ALA A 114 5.02 -1.09 11.08
N SER A 115 4.14 -0.39 11.78
CA SER A 115 3.17 -0.99 12.70
C SER A 115 1.99 -1.65 11.97
N ARG A 116 1.92 -1.53 10.64
CA ARG A 116 0.74 -1.91 9.83
C ARG A 116 -0.59 -1.32 10.35
N LYS A 117 -0.52 -0.35 11.22
CA LYS A 117 -1.70 0.44 11.58
C LYS A 117 -2.00 1.33 10.38
N VAL A 118 -3.03 1.00 9.64
CA VAL A 118 -3.56 1.89 8.62
C VAL A 118 -4.01 3.16 9.35
N PRO A 119 -3.36 4.32 9.14
CA PRO A 119 -3.93 5.55 9.65
C PRO A 119 -5.29 5.67 8.97
N ALA A 120 -6.33 5.92 9.73
CA ALA A 120 -7.61 6.31 9.12
C ALA A 120 -7.28 7.42 8.12
N ALA A 121 -7.50 7.17 6.85
CA ALA A 121 -7.16 8.10 5.79
C ALA A 121 -7.92 9.40 6.08
N LYS A 122 -7.24 10.39 6.65
CA LYS A 122 -7.87 11.62 7.17
C LYS A 122 -8.51 12.47 6.07
N THR A 123 -8.18 12.19 4.80
CA THR A 123 -8.76 12.88 3.65
C THR A 123 -8.81 11.94 2.45
N GLY A 124 -9.98 11.36 2.19
CA GLY A 124 -10.23 10.69 0.92
C GLY A 124 -10.22 11.70 -0.23
N PHE A 125 -9.68 11.30 -1.37
CA PHE A 125 -9.82 12.11 -2.57
C PHE A 125 -11.29 12.13 -2.99
N SER A 126 -11.90 13.31 -3.01
CA SER A 126 -13.18 13.48 -3.67
C SER A 126 -12.99 13.31 -5.17
N TYR A 127 -13.89 12.59 -5.80
CA TYR A 127 -13.88 12.43 -7.24
C TYR A 127 -15.27 12.75 -7.80
N THR A 128 -15.29 13.17 -9.05
CA THR A 128 -16.53 13.30 -9.83
C THR A 128 -16.45 12.37 -11.01
N LEU A 129 -17.41 11.46 -11.11
CA LEU A 129 -17.50 10.59 -12.29
C LEU A 129 -17.77 11.42 -13.54
N ARG A 130 -17.14 11.06 -14.65
CA ARG A 130 -17.50 11.60 -15.97
C ARG A 130 -18.93 11.18 -16.33
N ALA A 131 -19.57 11.92 -17.25
CA ALA A 131 -20.97 11.68 -17.61
C ALA A 131 -21.24 10.22 -18.01
N GLU A 132 -20.35 9.62 -18.82
CA GLU A 132 -20.48 8.23 -19.28
C GLU A 132 -20.27 7.20 -18.15
N GLN A 133 -19.40 7.48 -17.18
CA GLN A 133 -19.21 6.62 -15.99
C GLN A 133 -20.45 6.67 -15.10
N ASN A 134 -20.96 7.89 -14.83
CA ASN A 134 -22.14 8.06 -14.00
C ASN A 134 -23.39 7.44 -14.64
N ALA A 135 -23.52 7.53 -15.98
CA ALA A 135 -24.60 6.85 -16.72
C ALA A 135 -24.51 5.33 -16.56
N ALA A 136 -23.32 4.75 -16.73
CA ALA A 136 -23.11 3.31 -16.55
C ALA A 136 -23.49 2.85 -15.14
N VAL A 137 -23.07 3.57 -14.09
CA VAL A 137 -23.44 3.26 -12.70
C VAL A 137 -24.95 3.33 -12.51
N LYS A 138 -25.61 4.42 -12.95
CA LYS A 138 -27.06 4.58 -12.79
C LYS A 138 -27.84 3.47 -13.47
N MET A 139 -27.52 3.16 -14.72
CA MET A 139 -28.17 2.07 -15.46
C MET A 139 -28.02 0.71 -14.75
N THR A 140 -26.82 0.44 -14.23
CA THR A 140 -26.57 -0.81 -13.49
C THR A 140 -27.37 -0.86 -12.20
N MET A 141 -27.43 0.26 -11.45
CA MET A 141 -28.21 0.34 -10.20
C MET A 141 -29.71 0.16 -10.45
N GLU A 142 -30.26 0.79 -11.48
CA GLU A 142 -31.67 0.63 -11.88
C GLU A 142 -31.97 -0.81 -12.23
N TYR A 143 -31.14 -1.42 -13.08
CA TYR A 143 -31.28 -2.82 -13.49
C TYR A 143 -31.26 -3.79 -12.29
N PHE A 144 -30.36 -3.60 -11.34
CA PHE A 144 -30.30 -4.45 -10.13
C PHE A 144 -31.47 -4.20 -9.17
N LYS A 145 -31.97 -2.97 -9.06
CA LYS A 145 -33.18 -2.68 -8.28
C LYS A 145 -34.43 -3.32 -8.86
N ASP A 146 -34.49 -3.48 -10.17
CA ASP A 146 -35.57 -4.14 -10.90
C ASP A 146 -35.45 -5.68 -10.89
N GLY A 147 -34.50 -6.23 -10.11
CA GLY A 147 -34.32 -7.68 -9.94
C GLY A 147 -33.35 -8.32 -10.95
N GLY A 148 -32.65 -7.52 -11.75
CA GLY A 148 -31.59 -8.01 -12.63
C GLY A 148 -30.40 -8.54 -11.82
N THR A 149 -29.74 -9.58 -12.36
CA THR A 149 -28.62 -10.25 -11.67
C THR A 149 -27.30 -10.16 -12.41
N GLU A 150 -27.31 -9.81 -13.70
CA GLU A 150 -26.12 -9.74 -14.56
C GLU A 150 -26.13 -8.46 -15.37
N PHE A 151 -25.02 -7.74 -15.41
CA PHE A 151 -24.88 -6.51 -16.18
C PHE A 151 -23.50 -6.42 -16.84
N LEU A 152 -23.45 -6.18 -18.15
CA LEU A 152 -22.21 -6.07 -18.91
C LEU A 152 -21.85 -4.62 -19.22
N TRP A 153 -20.68 -4.19 -18.79
CA TRP A 153 -20.08 -2.93 -19.23
C TRP A 153 -19.15 -3.15 -20.44
N ASN A 154 -19.58 -2.77 -21.62
CA ASN A 154 -18.70 -2.70 -22.79
C ASN A 154 -17.89 -1.39 -22.75
N ALA A 155 -16.88 -1.35 -21.89
CA ALA A 155 -16.12 -0.13 -21.62
C ALA A 155 -14.75 -0.14 -22.32
N LYS A 156 -14.46 0.92 -23.07
CA LYS A 156 -13.21 1.13 -23.81
C LYS A 156 -12.01 1.22 -22.85
N PRO A 157 -10.76 1.01 -23.32
CA PRO A 157 -9.56 1.38 -22.58
C PRO A 157 -9.63 2.83 -22.09
N ARG A 158 -9.09 3.09 -20.90
CA ARG A 158 -9.11 4.41 -20.23
C ARG A 158 -10.49 4.93 -19.81
N PHE A 159 -11.52 4.11 -19.86
CA PHE A 159 -12.85 4.46 -19.31
C PHE A 159 -12.80 4.74 -17.79
N GLY A 160 -11.85 4.14 -17.05
CA GLY A 160 -11.78 4.24 -15.59
C GLY A 160 -12.68 3.22 -14.90
N LYS A 161 -12.67 1.98 -15.41
CA LYS A 161 -13.51 0.87 -14.92
C LYS A 161 -13.41 0.65 -13.41
N THR A 162 -12.20 0.69 -12.86
CA THR A 162 -11.93 0.47 -11.43
C THR A 162 -12.68 1.48 -10.57
N LEU A 163 -12.50 2.77 -10.85
CA LEU A 163 -13.19 3.84 -10.12
C LEU A 163 -14.72 3.74 -10.28
N THR A 164 -15.19 3.44 -11.50
CA THR A 164 -16.63 3.28 -11.78
C THR A 164 -17.21 2.08 -11.00
N ALA A 165 -16.47 0.98 -10.88
CA ALA A 165 -16.87 -0.18 -10.10
C ALA A 165 -16.91 0.14 -8.60
N TYR A 166 -15.91 0.85 -8.07
CA TYR A 166 -15.92 1.28 -6.67
C TYR A 166 -17.07 2.25 -6.37
N ASP A 167 -17.39 3.14 -7.28
CA ASP A 167 -18.54 4.03 -7.12
C ASP A 167 -19.87 3.26 -7.07
N LEU A 168 -20.04 2.24 -7.94
CA LEU A 168 -21.20 1.36 -7.90
C LEU A 168 -21.28 0.60 -6.57
N ILE A 169 -20.18 0.00 -6.10
CA ILE A 169 -20.10 -0.72 -4.83
C ILE A 169 -20.54 0.18 -3.67
N GLN A 170 -20.06 1.41 -3.65
CA GLN A 170 -20.40 2.37 -2.59
C GLN A 170 -21.86 2.82 -2.64
N ARG A 171 -22.41 3.11 -3.84
CA ARG A 171 -23.80 3.55 -4.00
C ARG A 171 -24.83 2.45 -3.73
N MET A 172 -24.47 1.20 -4.03
CA MET A 172 -25.31 0.03 -3.76
C MET A 172 -25.12 -0.51 -2.34
N ASP A 173 -24.17 0.04 -1.59
CA ASP A 173 -23.82 -0.38 -0.23
C ASP A 173 -23.52 -1.88 -0.11
N PHE A 174 -22.80 -2.43 -1.09
CA PHE A 174 -22.44 -3.83 -1.09
C PHE A 174 -21.44 -4.13 0.04
N GLN A 175 -21.79 -5.09 0.89
CA GLN A 175 -20.96 -5.51 2.02
C GLN A 175 -19.99 -6.65 1.67
N LYS A 176 -20.29 -7.41 0.63
CA LYS A 176 -19.44 -8.53 0.16
C LYS A 176 -19.30 -8.43 -1.35
N VAL A 177 -18.07 -8.20 -1.78
CA VAL A 177 -17.74 -8.03 -3.20
C VAL A 177 -16.60 -8.99 -3.55
N LEU A 178 -16.73 -9.72 -4.64
CA LEU A 178 -15.66 -10.52 -5.23
C LEU A 178 -15.29 -9.94 -6.58
N ILE A 179 -14.04 -9.54 -6.72
CA ILE A 179 -13.44 -9.09 -7.98
C ILE A 179 -12.58 -10.23 -8.52
N VAL A 180 -12.90 -10.70 -9.70
CA VAL A 180 -12.16 -11.78 -10.36
C VAL A 180 -11.49 -11.26 -11.62
N THR A 181 -10.21 -11.55 -11.78
CA THR A 181 -9.42 -11.16 -12.97
C THR A 181 -8.66 -12.35 -13.56
N ASN A 182 -8.45 -12.30 -14.87
CA ASN A 182 -7.51 -13.19 -15.56
C ASN A 182 -6.07 -12.61 -15.58
N ARG A 183 -5.85 -11.39 -15.06
CA ARG A 183 -4.56 -10.69 -15.08
C ARG A 183 -4.16 -10.27 -13.66
N PRO A 184 -3.44 -11.10 -12.92
CA PRO A 184 -2.99 -10.75 -11.55
C PRO A 184 -2.20 -9.44 -11.48
N SER A 185 -1.48 -9.08 -12.55
CA SER A 185 -0.66 -7.87 -12.61
C SER A 185 -1.43 -6.55 -12.47
N ILE A 186 -2.76 -6.54 -12.64
CA ILE A 186 -3.58 -5.33 -12.42
C ILE A 186 -4.00 -5.14 -10.95
N ALA A 187 -3.70 -6.10 -10.09
CA ALA A 187 -4.09 -6.07 -8.69
C ALA A 187 -3.64 -4.78 -7.98
N ASN A 188 -2.40 -4.35 -8.22
CA ASN A 188 -1.88 -3.12 -7.61
C ASN A 188 -2.74 -1.89 -7.94
N SER A 189 -3.21 -1.75 -9.18
CA SER A 189 -4.06 -0.60 -9.53
C SER A 189 -5.43 -0.63 -8.84
N TRP A 190 -5.96 -1.81 -8.52
CA TRP A 190 -7.20 -1.94 -7.77
C TRP A 190 -7.02 -1.53 -6.32
N VAL A 191 -5.94 -1.97 -5.67
CA VAL A 191 -5.69 -1.58 -4.28
C VAL A 191 -5.32 -0.11 -4.15
N ASP A 192 -4.57 0.45 -5.11
CA ASP A 192 -4.24 1.87 -5.12
C ASP A 192 -5.50 2.75 -5.23
N ASP A 193 -6.42 2.38 -6.14
CA ASP A 193 -7.70 3.06 -6.27
C ASP A 193 -8.61 2.83 -5.06
N PHE A 194 -8.56 1.64 -4.43
CA PHE A 194 -9.26 1.38 -3.17
C PHE A 194 -8.80 2.34 -2.07
N LEU A 195 -7.49 2.49 -1.89
CA LEU A 195 -6.92 3.42 -0.93
C LEU A 195 -7.35 4.86 -1.17
N LYS A 196 -7.29 5.30 -2.41
CA LYS A 196 -7.66 6.67 -2.77
C LYS A 196 -9.13 6.98 -2.55
N PHE A 197 -10.01 6.07 -2.93
CA PHE A 197 -11.41 6.40 -3.15
C PHE A 197 -12.38 5.68 -2.21
N VAL A 198 -11.94 4.62 -1.53
CA VAL A 198 -12.80 3.75 -0.71
C VAL A 198 -12.37 3.66 0.74
N ALA A 199 -11.10 3.39 1.00
CA ALA A 199 -10.57 3.06 2.34
C ALA A 199 -10.88 4.11 3.41
N TRP A 200 -10.87 5.39 3.06
CA TRP A 200 -11.11 6.50 3.99
C TRP A 200 -12.54 6.52 4.59
N ARG A 201 -13.48 5.80 3.99
CA ARG A 201 -14.84 5.65 4.54
C ARG A 201 -14.94 4.60 5.64
N ASP A 202 -13.88 3.83 5.83
CA ASP A 202 -13.71 2.84 6.90
C ASP A 202 -14.83 1.79 6.99
N ARG A 203 -15.49 1.48 5.86
CA ARG A 203 -16.63 0.55 5.78
C ARG A 203 -16.30 -0.79 5.15
N LEU A 204 -15.20 -0.85 4.38
CA LEU A 204 -14.79 -2.02 3.60
C LEU A 204 -13.31 -2.32 3.82
N CYS A 205 -12.97 -3.61 3.94
CA CYS A 205 -11.61 -4.11 3.92
C CYS A 205 -11.26 -4.67 2.54
N PHE A 206 -10.01 -4.52 2.13
CA PHE A 206 -9.50 -5.15 0.91
C PHE A 206 -8.81 -6.46 1.26
N VAL A 207 -9.28 -7.57 0.69
CA VAL A 207 -8.78 -8.92 0.98
C VAL A 207 -8.24 -9.56 -0.30
N SER A 208 -7.04 -10.13 -0.26
CA SER A 208 -6.48 -10.84 -1.40
C SER A 208 -5.50 -11.94 -0.98
N TYR A 209 -5.49 -13.05 -1.73
CA TYR A 209 -4.49 -14.12 -1.61
C TYR A 209 -3.30 -13.93 -2.55
N ILE A 210 -3.34 -12.98 -3.46
CA ILE A 210 -2.26 -12.72 -4.41
C ILE A 210 -1.05 -12.23 -3.63
N GLU A 211 0.06 -12.96 -3.67
CA GLU A 211 1.27 -12.73 -2.86
C GLU A 211 1.83 -11.30 -3.01
N VAL A 212 1.77 -10.74 -4.21
CA VAL A 212 2.18 -9.35 -4.48
C VAL A 212 1.35 -8.36 -3.68
N MET A 213 0.09 -8.69 -3.40
CA MET A 213 -0.85 -7.85 -2.65
C MET A 213 -0.61 -7.91 -1.14
N ARG A 214 -0.07 -9.02 -0.61
CA ARG A 214 0.30 -9.16 0.82
C ARG A 214 1.34 -8.14 1.27
N ARG A 215 2.11 -7.58 0.33
CA ARG A 215 3.08 -6.51 0.60
C ARG A 215 2.42 -5.13 0.72
N HIS A 216 1.13 -5.05 0.41
CA HIS A 216 0.39 -3.80 0.49
C HIS A 216 -0.22 -3.65 1.89
N PRO A 217 0.09 -2.56 2.63
CA PRO A 217 -0.27 -2.42 4.05
C PRO A 217 -1.78 -2.38 4.34
N VAL A 218 -2.63 -2.29 3.33
CA VAL A 218 -4.10 -2.34 3.48
C VAL A 218 -4.75 -3.60 2.94
N ALA A 219 -3.97 -4.43 2.24
CA ALA A 219 -4.47 -5.71 1.76
C ALA A 219 -4.30 -6.75 2.87
N MET A 220 -5.39 -7.35 3.27
CA MET A 220 -5.44 -8.41 4.28
C MET A 220 -5.53 -9.77 3.61
N SER A 221 -4.99 -10.81 4.25
CA SER A 221 -5.39 -12.18 3.95
C SER A 221 -6.81 -12.43 4.48
N ARG A 222 -7.41 -13.56 4.09
CA ARG A 222 -8.71 -13.96 4.62
C ARG A 222 -8.65 -14.21 6.12
N GLU A 223 -7.58 -14.83 6.58
CA GLU A 223 -7.34 -15.16 7.98
C GLU A 223 -7.21 -13.87 8.80
N GLU A 224 -6.44 -12.90 8.32
CA GLU A 224 -6.30 -11.59 8.94
C GLU A 224 -7.65 -10.86 9.01
N TYR A 225 -8.44 -10.87 7.93
CA TYR A 225 -9.77 -10.27 7.91
C TYR A 225 -10.72 -10.93 8.93
N LEU A 226 -10.72 -12.27 9.01
CA LEU A 226 -11.57 -12.98 9.98
C LEU A 226 -11.13 -12.70 11.41
N SER A 227 -9.82 -12.66 11.67
CA SER A 227 -9.27 -12.30 12.97
C SER A 227 -9.63 -10.86 13.36
N PHE A 228 -9.48 -9.92 12.41
CA PHE A 228 -9.86 -8.53 12.61
C PHE A 228 -11.36 -8.40 12.99
N GLN A 229 -12.25 -9.07 12.26
CA GLN A 229 -13.69 -9.05 12.55
C GLN A 229 -14.01 -9.62 13.93
N GLN A 230 -13.28 -10.64 14.36
CA GLN A 230 -13.55 -11.32 15.63
C GLN A 230 -13.00 -10.57 16.85
N PHE A 231 -11.82 -9.97 16.75
CA PHE A 231 -11.07 -9.48 17.90
C PHE A 231 -10.90 -7.96 17.95
N GLU A 232 -10.80 -7.29 16.80
CA GLU A 232 -10.50 -5.86 16.76
C GLU A 232 -11.73 -4.98 16.52
N ALA A 233 -12.74 -5.49 15.82
CA ALA A 233 -13.96 -4.77 15.51
C ALA A 233 -15.22 -5.64 15.65
N PRO A 234 -15.47 -6.23 16.83
CA PRO A 234 -16.62 -7.12 17.02
C PRO A 234 -17.96 -6.41 16.86
N ASP A 235 -18.01 -5.12 17.16
CA ASP A 235 -19.23 -4.29 17.09
C ASP A 235 -19.39 -3.55 15.75
N GLU A 236 -18.34 -3.48 14.94
CA GLU A 236 -18.31 -2.80 13.63
C GLU A 236 -18.01 -3.81 12.53
N GLN A 237 -19.02 -4.52 12.05
CA GLN A 237 -18.83 -5.44 10.93
C GLN A 237 -18.50 -4.66 9.65
N LYS A 238 -17.19 -4.61 9.30
CA LYS A 238 -16.77 -4.05 8.02
C LYS A 238 -17.02 -5.05 6.91
N GLY A 239 -17.51 -4.55 5.80
CA GLY A 239 -17.67 -5.34 4.59
C GLY A 239 -16.30 -5.70 3.96
N MET A 240 -16.32 -6.54 2.93
CA MET A 240 -15.14 -7.10 2.28
C MET A 240 -15.20 -6.89 0.77
N ILE A 241 -14.08 -6.44 0.20
CA ILE A 241 -13.79 -6.53 -1.22
C ILE A 241 -12.68 -7.59 -1.39
N ALA A 242 -13.02 -8.78 -1.82
CA ALA A 242 -12.06 -9.83 -2.14
C ALA A 242 -11.58 -9.69 -3.60
N PHE A 243 -10.27 -9.73 -3.80
CA PHE A 243 -9.66 -9.66 -5.12
C PHE A 243 -8.88 -10.94 -5.43
N GLU A 244 -9.31 -11.66 -6.47
CA GLU A 244 -8.79 -12.97 -6.83
C GLU A 244 -8.45 -13.10 -8.31
N SER A 245 -7.50 -13.98 -8.62
CA SER A 245 -7.25 -14.40 -9.99
C SER A 245 -8.06 -15.65 -10.34
N LEU A 246 -8.45 -15.77 -11.61
CA LEU A 246 -9.08 -17.01 -12.11
C LEU A 246 -8.23 -18.25 -11.85
N GLN A 247 -6.90 -18.09 -11.87
CA GLN A 247 -5.99 -19.19 -11.61
C GLN A 247 -5.99 -19.59 -10.13
N GLY A 248 -5.93 -18.60 -9.22
CA GLY A 248 -6.00 -18.86 -7.78
C GLY A 248 -7.32 -19.51 -7.35
N LEU A 249 -8.43 -19.16 -8.01
CA LEU A 249 -9.73 -19.79 -7.73
C LEU A 249 -9.78 -21.26 -8.20
N LYS A 250 -9.08 -21.64 -9.27
CA LYS A 250 -9.02 -23.04 -9.74
C LYS A 250 -8.22 -23.94 -8.82
N ASP A 251 -7.20 -23.39 -8.18
CA ASP A 251 -6.33 -24.16 -7.27
C ASP A 251 -6.97 -24.31 -5.87
N SER A 252 -8.14 -23.69 -5.64
CA SER A 252 -8.87 -23.69 -4.37
C SER A 252 -10.11 -24.61 -4.35
N VAL A 253 -10.35 -25.36 -5.44
CA VAL A 253 -11.52 -26.28 -5.60
C VAL A 253 -11.09 -27.73 -5.48
#